data_b895247211bd3f91b0cc4f13a96261ba
#
_entry.id   b895247211bd3f91b0cc4f13a96261ba
#
_cell.length_a   1.000
_cell.length_b   1.000
_cell.length_c   1.000
_cell.angle_alpha   90.00
_cell.angle_beta   90.00
_cell.angle_gamma   90.00
#
_symmetry.space_group_name_H-M   'P 1'
#
loop_
_entity.id
_entity.type
_entity.pdbx_description
1 polymer ?
#
loop_
_entity_poly.entity_id
_entity_poly.type
_entity_poly.pdbx_seq_one_letter_code
_entity_poly.pdbx_strand_id
1 'polypeptide(L)'
;MAVLEKSTKEVKVIKNYIDGKWIEPKNNGYLNVENPATREIIAKVPLSTTEETNRAIDAAAHAYPGWSATPVARRVRPLFQLNELLRANEEKLARTMVAEMGKSLPDAVAEFKRVYENIEVAAGMPILQQGDKLIGTSFNIDGEVLRLPIGVFAMIAPFNFPAMVPFWFLPYALATGNTFLIKASKQVPMTMQLIAEYIDQVGLPPGVFNLVNGDKTVAEAFMASSKVKGISIVGSTNTCKIIAKKCAETNKRFQAMGSAKNHLVIMPDAKLDQVIRNATTSCYGCAGQRCMASSVLIGVGEVYETLCTRFIEDSKNIIVADPLDPKVADESLVMGPVISKKAKDFILSMIEEGIREGANLALDGRDIKVPGCEDGYFIGPTVFTDVKPKMKIHETEIFGPVVVIMKADTLDDAIKIINDHKYGNGASIYTQNGYYARKFKLEAEAGMIGINIGIPAPVAYLPFGGMKESQYADIKAQGKAIVNFFTEDKIITERYFTEE
;
A
#
# COMPACT_ATOMS: atom_id res chain seq x y z
N MET A 1 -25.81 -29.21 30.99
CA MET A 1 -25.94 -27.79 30.57
C MET A 1 -24.71 -27.08 31.10
N ALA A 2 -23.66 -26.94 30.30
CA ALA A 2 -22.52 -26.09 30.61
C ALA A 2 -22.79 -24.73 29.99
N VAL A 3 -23.04 -23.74 30.85
CA VAL A 3 -23.12 -22.33 30.44
C VAL A 3 -21.73 -21.93 30.04
N LEU A 4 -21.51 -21.76 28.74
CA LEU A 4 -20.32 -21.10 28.22
C LEU A 4 -20.32 -19.66 28.75
N GLU A 5 -19.49 -19.42 29.76
CA GLU A 5 -19.14 -18.07 30.17
C GLU A 5 -18.54 -17.34 28.96
N LYS A 6 -19.29 -16.38 28.42
CA LYS A 6 -18.75 -15.39 27.51
C LYS A 6 -17.69 -14.61 28.29
N SER A 7 -16.43 -14.98 28.11
CA SER A 7 -15.30 -14.17 28.55
C SER A 7 -15.47 -12.77 27.94
N THR A 8 -15.83 -11.79 28.75
CA THR A 8 -15.79 -10.37 28.39
C THR A 8 -14.31 -9.98 28.28
N LYS A 9 -13.66 -10.31 27.16
CA LYS A 9 -12.34 -9.74 26.85
C LYS A 9 -12.49 -8.24 26.82
N GLU A 10 -11.77 -7.56 27.69
CA GLU A 10 -11.71 -6.10 27.71
C GLU A 10 -11.24 -5.60 26.33
N VAL A 11 -12.05 -4.76 25.69
CA VAL A 11 -11.78 -4.27 24.32
C VAL A 11 -10.57 -3.34 24.38
N LYS A 12 -9.50 -3.67 23.67
CA LYS A 12 -8.24 -2.89 23.67
C LYS A 12 -8.49 -1.47 23.17
N VAL A 13 -8.06 -0.47 23.93
CA VAL A 13 -8.05 0.93 23.51
C VAL A 13 -6.70 1.24 22.86
N ILE A 14 -6.75 1.70 21.60
CA ILE A 14 -5.56 2.11 20.84
C ILE A 14 -5.05 3.44 21.37
N LYS A 15 -3.73 3.57 21.54
CA LYS A 15 -3.07 4.77 22.06
C LYS A 15 -2.26 5.48 20.98
N ASN A 16 -2.04 6.77 21.18
CA ASN A 16 -1.05 7.53 20.42
C ASN A 16 0.35 7.30 21.01
N TYR A 17 1.37 7.33 20.15
CA TYR A 17 2.76 7.37 20.60
C TYR A 17 3.37 8.71 20.17
N ILE A 18 3.62 9.58 21.12
CA ILE A 18 4.06 10.95 20.87
C ILE A 18 5.19 11.29 21.83
N ASP A 19 6.29 11.80 21.26
CA ASP A 19 7.47 12.24 22.05
C ASP A 19 8.03 11.15 22.99
N GLY A 20 8.13 9.91 22.46
CA GLY A 20 8.61 8.75 23.22
C GLY A 20 7.64 8.26 24.31
N LYS A 21 6.37 8.64 24.27
CA LYS A 21 5.39 8.28 25.30
C LYS A 21 4.10 7.77 24.70
N TRP A 22 3.54 6.75 25.33
CA TRP A 22 2.19 6.26 25.06
C TRP A 22 1.18 7.19 25.75
N ILE A 23 0.31 7.80 24.95
CA ILE A 23 -0.66 8.80 25.42
C ILE A 23 -2.06 8.28 25.19
N GLU A 24 -2.86 8.30 26.25
CA GLU A 24 -4.30 8.13 26.15
C GLU A 24 -4.89 9.40 25.57
N PRO A 25 -5.63 9.29 24.45
CA PRO A 25 -6.16 10.47 23.79
C PRO A 25 -7.17 11.21 24.65
N LYS A 26 -7.14 12.52 24.61
CA LYS A 26 -8.19 13.36 25.17
C LYS A 26 -9.42 13.24 24.27
N ASN A 27 -10.51 12.81 24.81
CA ASN A 27 -11.70 12.28 24.18
C ASN A 27 -12.39 13.20 23.16
N ASN A 28 -12.16 12.99 21.86
CA ASN A 28 -13.08 13.37 20.78
C ASN A 28 -13.97 12.21 20.33
N GLY A 29 -14.02 11.14 21.15
CA GLY A 29 -14.72 9.90 20.83
C GLY A 29 -13.79 8.80 20.30
N TYR A 30 -14.37 7.64 20.14
CA TYR A 30 -13.71 6.44 19.64
C TYR A 30 -14.52 5.85 18.49
N LEU A 31 -13.85 5.21 17.56
CA LEU A 31 -14.47 4.33 16.58
C LEU A 31 -14.15 2.88 16.93
N ASN A 32 -15.12 2.01 16.71
CA ASN A 32 -14.90 0.57 16.87
C ASN A 32 -14.04 0.05 15.73
N VAL A 33 -13.13 -0.85 16.08
CA VAL A 33 -12.37 -1.70 15.14
C VAL A 33 -13.01 -3.07 15.20
N GLU A 34 -13.55 -3.51 14.06
CA GLU A 34 -14.24 -4.79 13.95
C GLU A 34 -13.32 -5.82 13.29
N ASN A 35 -13.41 -7.06 13.72
CA ASN A 35 -12.98 -8.18 12.89
C ASN A 35 -13.98 -8.32 11.73
N PRO A 36 -13.57 -8.13 10.47
CA PRO A 36 -14.52 -8.13 9.36
C PRO A 36 -15.13 -9.51 9.04
N ALA A 37 -14.55 -10.60 9.55
CA ALA A 37 -15.09 -11.95 9.42
C ALA A 37 -16.24 -12.21 10.41
N THR A 38 -16.05 -11.85 11.68
CA THR A 38 -16.99 -12.16 12.78
C THR A 38 -17.85 -10.98 13.21
N ARG A 39 -17.45 -9.75 12.84
CA ARG A 39 -17.99 -8.48 13.32
C ARG A 39 -17.79 -8.22 14.81
N GLU A 40 -16.99 -9.02 15.47
CA GLU A 40 -16.60 -8.76 16.86
C GLU A 40 -15.82 -7.44 16.94
N ILE A 41 -16.13 -6.63 17.97
CA ILE A 41 -15.35 -5.42 18.25
C ILE A 41 -14.07 -5.84 18.96
N ILE A 42 -12.93 -5.72 18.28
CA ILE A 42 -11.62 -6.18 18.77
C ILE A 42 -10.79 -5.04 19.38
N ALA A 43 -11.07 -3.79 19.01
CA ALA A 43 -10.41 -2.62 19.59
C ALA A 43 -11.29 -1.36 19.44
N LYS A 44 -10.86 -0.28 20.11
CA LYS A 44 -11.37 1.08 19.91
C LYS A 44 -10.24 2.00 19.53
N VAL A 45 -10.38 2.71 18.42
CA VAL A 45 -9.40 3.68 17.94
C VAL A 45 -9.88 5.10 18.28
N PRO A 46 -9.01 5.95 18.90
CA PRO A 46 -9.37 7.30 19.26
C PRO A 46 -9.44 8.21 18.03
N LEU A 47 -10.29 9.24 18.13
CA LEU A 47 -10.32 10.36 17.20
C LEU A 47 -9.47 11.51 17.80
N SER A 48 -8.19 11.55 17.47
CA SER A 48 -7.28 12.59 17.96
C SER A 48 -7.69 13.98 17.47
N THR A 49 -7.51 14.97 18.33
CA THR A 49 -7.79 16.38 18.03
C THR A 49 -6.68 17.00 17.17
N THR A 50 -6.95 18.19 16.62
CA THR A 50 -5.92 19.01 15.96
C THR A 50 -4.81 19.38 16.96
N GLU A 51 -5.15 19.68 18.21
CA GLU A 51 -4.17 19.99 19.25
C GLU A 51 -3.22 18.84 19.55
N GLU A 52 -3.75 17.62 19.73
CA GLU A 52 -2.94 16.43 19.93
C GLU A 52 -2.04 16.14 18.74
N THR A 53 -2.55 16.34 17.53
CA THR A 53 -1.77 16.18 16.30
C THR A 53 -0.66 17.22 16.22
N ASN A 54 -0.94 18.48 16.57
CA ASN A 54 0.07 19.54 16.59
C ASN A 54 1.17 19.25 17.63
N ARG A 55 0.83 18.69 18.80
CA ARG A 55 1.84 18.23 19.77
C ARG A 55 2.80 17.19 19.18
N ALA A 56 2.30 16.24 18.39
CA ALA A 56 3.15 15.26 17.70
C ALA A 56 4.04 15.93 16.63
N ILE A 57 3.50 16.89 15.89
CA ILE A 57 4.27 17.67 14.90
C ILE A 57 5.36 18.48 15.60
N ASP A 58 5.05 19.11 16.74
CA ASP A 58 6.00 19.90 17.51
C ASP A 58 7.11 19.03 18.10
N ALA A 59 6.78 17.87 18.63
CA ALA A 59 7.76 16.89 19.09
C ALA A 59 8.71 16.45 17.96
N ALA A 60 8.15 16.15 16.77
CA ALA A 60 8.94 15.78 15.60
C ALA A 60 9.86 16.92 15.14
N ALA A 61 9.37 18.16 15.14
CA ALA A 61 10.16 19.34 14.77
C ALA A 61 11.28 19.62 15.79
N HIS A 62 11.02 19.40 17.07
CA HIS A 62 11.99 19.58 18.15
C HIS A 62 13.11 18.50 18.07
N ALA A 63 12.77 17.26 17.76
CA ALA A 63 13.72 16.16 17.64
C ALA A 63 14.60 16.25 16.37
N TYR A 64 14.13 16.92 15.32
CA TYR A 64 14.79 16.95 14.01
C TYR A 64 16.26 17.45 14.06
N PRO A 65 16.62 18.57 14.69
CA PRO A 65 18.02 19.05 14.68
C PRO A 65 19.01 18.01 15.25
N GLY A 66 18.67 17.39 16.36
CA GLY A 66 19.51 16.35 16.98
C GLY A 66 19.61 15.07 16.14
N TRP A 67 18.49 14.63 15.57
CA TRP A 67 18.44 13.45 14.72
C TRP A 67 19.18 13.66 13.40
N SER A 68 18.98 14.77 12.74
CA SER A 68 19.66 15.12 11.48
C SER A 68 21.17 15.25 11.62
N ALA A 69 21.65 15.72 12.78
CA ALA A 69 23.07 15.82 13.10
C ALA A 69 23.70 14.45 13.48
N THR A 70 22.87 13.43 13.76
CA THR A 70 23.38 12.09 14.08
C THR A 70 24.04 11.47 12.84
N PRO A 71 25.26 10.92 12.91
CA PRO A 71 25.90 10.27 11.77
C PRO A 71 25.05 9.16 11.16
N VAL A 72 24.99 9.09 9.83
CA VAL A 72 24.13 8.14 9.10
C VAL A 72 24.34 6.69 9.54
N ALA A 73 25.59 6.27 9.79
CA ALA A 73 25.90 4.94 10.29
C ALA A 73 25.31 4.64 11.68
N ARG A 74 25.03 5.67 12.48
CA ARG A 74 24.34 5.52 13.77
C ARG A 74 22.83 5.53 13.60
N ARG A 75 22.29 6.31 12.66
CA ARG A 75 20.84 6.36 12.38
C ARG A 75 20.27 5.03 11.89
N VAL A 76 21.06 4.22 11.17
CA VAL A 76 20.59 2.93 10.64
C VAL A 76 20.64 1.79 11.67
N ARG A 77 21.36 1.94 12.80
CA ARG A 77 21.43 0.88 13.82
C ARG A 77 20.08 0.47 14.41
N PRO A 78 19.18 1.40 14.78
CA PRO A 78 17.84 1.05 15.24
C PRO A 78 17.03 0.29 14.20
N LEU A 79 17.28 0.47 12.91
CA LEU A 79 16.60 -0.25 11.84
C LEU A 79 16.96 -1.74 11.83
N PHE A 80 18.23 -2.11 12.05
CA PHE A 80 18.64 -3.51 12.19
C PHE A 80 17.94 -4.15 13.40
N GLN A 81 17.94 -3.48 14.55
CA GLN A 81 17.29 -3.98 15.77
C GLN A 81 15.78 -4.14 15.57
N LEU A 82 15.13 -3.17 14.91
CA LEU A 82 13.72 -3.25 14.56
C LEU A 82 13.44 -4.46 13.64
N ASN A 83 14.28 -4.70 12.63
CA ASN A 83 14.12 -5.84 11.73
C ASN A 83 14.14 -7.17 12.50
N GLU A 84 15.09 -7.33 13.44
CA GLU A 84 15.18 -8.52 14.29
C GLU A 84 13.95 -8.70 15.18
N LEU A 85 13.46 -7.62 15.83
CA LEU A 85 12.28 -7.66 16.68
C LEU A 85 11.02 -8.02 15.89
N LEU A 86 10.84 -7.44 14.71
CA LEU A 86 9.67 -7.74 13.86
C LEU A 86 9.70 -9.18 13.37
N ARG A 87 10.87 -9.70 12.94
CA ARG A 87 11.03 -11.11 12.53
C ARG A 87 10.76 -12.08 13.68
N ALA A 88 11.27 -11.79 14.87
CA ALA A 88 11.06 -12.63 16.05
C ALA A 88 9.58 -12.68 16.50
N ASN A 89 8.76 -11.71 16.07
CA ASN A 89 7.36 -11.60 16.44
C ASN A 89 6.40 -11.67 15.22
N GLU A 90 6.87 -12.22 14.08
CA GLU A 90 6.12 -12.25 12.81
C GLU A 90 4.74 -12.89 12.96
N GLU A 91 4.62 -14.02 13.64
CA GLU A 91 3.35 -14.72 13.82
C GLU A 91 2.32 -13.85 14.56
N LYS A 92 2.73 -13.21 15.68
CA LYS A 92 1.86 -12.31 16.44
C LYS A 92 1.40 -11.12 15.61
N LEU A 93 2.32 -10.52 14.85
CA LEU A 93 2.05 -9.40 13.95
C LEU A 93 1.09 -9.81 12.83
N ALA A 94 1.35 -10.94 12.16
CA ALA A 94 0.52 -11.45 11.08
C ALA A 94 -0.90 -11.80 11.56
N ARG A 95 -1.05 -12.51 12.69
CA ARG A 95 -2.37 -12.82 13.26
C ARG A 95 -3.14 -11.56 13.68
N THR A 96 -2.45 -10.54 14.21
CA THR A 96 -3.09 -9.25 14.54
C THR A 96 -3.63 -8.59 13.27
N MET A 97 -2.84 -8.60 12.18
CA MET A 97 -3.24 -8.05 10.89
C MET A 97 -4.43 -8.81 10.29
N VAL A 98 -4.42 -10.14 10.35
CA VAL A 98 -5.54 -10.98 9.89
C VAL A 98 -6.82 -10.62 10.65
N ALA A 99 -6.74 -10.49 11.98
CA ALA A 99 -7.90 -10.19 12.82
C ALA A 99 -8.56 -8.84 12.49
N GLU A 100 -7.79 -7.79 12.16
CA GLU A 100 -8.36 -6.48 11.90
C GLU A 100 -8.64 -6.19 10.41
N MET A 101 -7.98 -6.91 9.48
CA MET A 101 -8.10 -6.64 8.05
C MET A 101 -8.83 -7.74 7.27
N GLY A 102 -8.77 -8.99 7.73
CA GLY A 102 -9.43 -10.12 7.10
C GLY A 102 -8.68 -10.77 5.94
N LYS A 103 -7.41 -10.44 5.69
CA LYS A 103 -6.59 -11.14 4.68
C LYS A 103 -6.14 -12.50 5.20
N SER A 104 -5.72 -13.40 4.30
CA SER A 104 -5.17 -14.70 4.69
C SER A 104 -3.88 -14.58 5.50
N LEU A 105 -3.59 -15.57 6.34
CA LEU A 105 -2.34 -15.60 7.11
C LEU A 105 -1.10 -15.64 6.21
N PRO A 106 -1.03 -16.44 5.13
CA PRO A 106 0.06 -16.36 4.17
C PRO A 106 0.26 -14.98 3.54
N ASP A 107 -0.83 -14.26 3.23
CA ASP A 107 -0.76 -12.89 2.71
C ASP A 107 -0.20 -11.91 3.74
N ALA A 108 -0.57 -12.06 5.02
CA ALA A 108 -0.04 -11.23 6.10
C ALA A 108 1.46 -11.48 6.33
N VAL A 109 1.91 -12.73 6.31
CA VAL A 109 3.34 -13.09 6.39
C VAL A 109 4.09 -12.55 5.17
N ALA A 110 3.53 -12.67 3.97
CA ALA A 110 4.14 -12.12 2.75
C ALA A 110 4.26 -10.59 2.81
N GLU A 111 3.32 -9.89 3.46
CA GLU A 111 3.42 -8.45 3.70
C GLU A 111 4.62 -8.11 4.58
N PHE A 112 4.84 -8.84 5.69
CA PHE A 112 5.99 -8.60 6.57
C PHE A 112 7.34 -8.86 5.87
N LYS A 113 7.42 -9.82 4.95
CA LYS A 113 8.64 -10.00 4.13
C LYS A 113 9.00 -8.71 3.38
N ARG A 114 8.01 -7.98 2.86
CA ARG A 114 8.24 -6.68 2.21
C ARG A 114 8.62 -5.57 3.18
N VAL A 115 8.14 -5.63 4.42
CA VAL A 115 8.60 -4.74 5.51
C VAL A 115 10.09 -4.94 5.75
N TYR A 116 10.54 -6.19 5.91
CA TYR A 116 11.95 -6.51 6.16
C TYR A 116 12.85 -6.03 5.02
N GLU A 117 12.49 -6.31 3.76
CA GLU A 117 13.23 -5.85 2.59
C GLU A 117 13.39 -4.31 2.57
N ASN A 118 12.34 -3.55 2.91
CA ASN A 118 12.41 -2.10 2.94
C ASN A 118 13.32 -1.58 4.07
N ILE A 119 13.32 -2.24 5.23
CA ILE A 119 14.26 -1.92 6.31
C ILE A 119 15.70 -2.19 5.86
N GLU A 120 15.97 -3.32 5.22
CA GLU A 120 17.29 -3.72 4.73
C GLU A 120 17.82 -2.73 3.68
N VAL A 121 16.99 -2.32 2.73
CA VAL A 121 17.36 -1.30 1.73
C VAL A 121 17.66 0.05 2.41
N ALA A 122 16.81 0.47 3.35
CA ALA A 122 17.02 1.72 4.08
C ALA A 122 18.27 1.69 4.97
N ALA A 123 18.63 0.52 5.52
CA ALA A 123 19.86 0.33 6.28
C ALA A 123 21.14 0.54 5.41
N GLY A 124 21.00 0.42 4.08
CA GLY A 124 22.03 0.78 3.10
C GLY A 124 22.24 2.29 2.90
N MET A 125 21.58 3.16 3.69
CA MET A 125 21.63 4.61 3.54
C MET A 125 23.05 5.21 3.57
N PRO A 126 24.04 4.66 4.31
CA PRO A 126 25.41 5.18 4.23
C PRO A 126 26.01 5.19 2.82
N ILE A 127 25.51 4.34 1.93
CA ILE A 127 25.90 4.32 0.50
C ILE A 127 24.88 5.10 -0.36
N LEU A 128 23.58 4.95 -0.06
CA LEU A 128 22.52 5.53 -0.90
C LEU A 128 22.42 7.06 -0.79
N GLN A 129 22.83 7.65 0.34
CA GLN A 129 22.76 9.11 0.60
C GLN A 129 24.04 9.86 0.17
N GLN A 130 25.04 9.16 -0.38
CA GLN A 130 26.27 9.84 -0.84
C GLN A 130 25.93 10.88 -1.92
N GLY A 131 26.59 12.03 -1.82
CA GLY A 131 26.54 13.09 -2.84
C GLY A 131 27.68 12.94 -3.86
N ASP A 132 27.76 13.90 -4.77
CA ASP A 132 28.73 13.94 -5.84
C ASP A 132 29.80 15.01 -5.57
N LYS A 133 31.05 14.77 -5.99
CA LYS A 133 32.13 15.76 -5.97
C LYS A 133 32.81 15.81 -7.34
N LEU A 134 33.01 17.02 -7.84
CA LEU A 134 33.76 17.29 -9.06
C LEU A 134 34.93 18.23 -8.73
N ILE A 135 36.15 17.70 -8.85
CA ILE A 135 37.36 18.48 -8.68
C ILE A 135 37.64 19.22 -9.99
N GLY A 136 38.02 20.49 -9.89
CA GLY A 136 38.39 21.28 -11.06
C GLY A 136 37.21 21.66 -11.95
N THR A 137 36.08 22.09 -11.39
CA THR A 137 34.99 22.69 -12.17
C THR A 137 35.44 23.93 -12.94
N SER A 138 36.54 24.61 -12.42
CA SER A 138 37.31 25.67 -13.05
C SER A 138 38.69 25.70 -12.37
N PHE A 139 39.59 26.63 -12.81
CA PHE A 139 40.92 26.80 -12.19
C PHE A 139 40.78 27.10 -10.69
N ASN A 140 41.32 26.20 -9.84
CA ASN A 140 41.27 26.27 -8.38
C ASN A 140 39.83 26.30 -7.80
N ILE A 141 38.85 25.71 -8.48
CA ILE A 141 37.45 25.64 -8.02
C ILE A 141 36.97 24.19 -8.06
N ASP A 142 36.48 23.71 -6.93
CA ASP A 142 35.79 22.43 -6.81
C ASP A 142 34.29 22.62 -6.62
N GLY A 143 33.51 21.61 -7.04
CA GLY A 143 32.07 21.54 -6.82
C GLY A 143 31.72 20.30 -5.99
N GLU A 144 30.75 20.44 -5.08
CA GLU A 144 30.25 19.35 -4.26
C GLU A 144 28.73 19.44 -4.12
N VAL A 145 28.06 18.27 -4.11
CA VAL A 145 26.63 18.14 -3.83
C VAL A 145 26.45 17.36 -2.53
N LEU A 146 25.85 17.99 -1.53
CA LEU A 146 25.49 17.33 -0.26
C LEU A 146 24.01 16.99 -0.27
N ARG A 147 23.65 15.75 0.08
CA ARG A 147 22.27 15.32 0.26
C ARG A 147 21.87 15.43 1.73
N LEU A 148 21.13 16.48 2.07
CA LEU A 148 20.77 16.83 3.46
C LEU A 148 19.31 16.46 3.75
N PRO A 149 18.98 16.00 5.00
CA PRO A 149 17.59 15.83 5.42
C PRO A 149 16.85 17.18 5.44
N ILE A 150 15.53 17.13 5.34
CA ILE A 150 14.69 18.33 5.12
C ILE A 150 13.91 18.71 6.39
N GLY A 151 13.47 17.72 7.20
CA GLY A 151 12.69 17.99 8.39
C GLY A 151 11.66 16.92 8.74
N VAL A 152 10.45 17.36 9.05
CA VAL A 152 9.34 16.51 9.47
C VAL A 152 8.58 15.98 8.25
N PHE A 153 8.40 14.67 8.15
CA PHE A 153 7.56 14.03 7.16
C PHE A 153 6.37 13.31 7.81
N ALA A 154 5.28 13.22 7.08
CA ALA A 154 4.07 12.54 7.55
C ALA A 154 3.58 11.51 6.53
N MET A 155 3.00 10.40 7.04
CA MET A 155 2.39 9.35 6.25
C MET A 155 0.94 9.12 6.65
N ILE A 156 0.05 9.04 5.66
CA ILE A 156 -1.35 8.64 5.82
C ILE A 156 -1.50 7.24 5.25
N ALA A 157 -1.57 6.24 6.14
CA ALA A 157 -1.55 4.84 5.78
C ALA A 157 -2.92 4.31 5.31
N PRO A 158 -2.95 3.41 4.32
CA PRO A 158 -4.15 2.71 3.88
C PRO A 158 -4.50 1.56 4.83
N PHE A 159 -5.66 0.93 4.62
CA PHE A 159 -6.08 -0.21 5.45
C PHE A 159 -5.59 -1.56 4.93
N ASN A 160 -5.42 -1.70 3.62
CA ASN A 160 -5.20 -2.99 2.97
C ASN A 160 -3.78 -3.56 3.15
N PHE A 161 -2.80 -2.71 3.42
CA PHE A 161 -1.42 -3.06 3.75
C PHE A 161 -0.92 -2.19 4.91
N PRO A 162 -1.38 -2.46 6.15
CA PRO A 162 -1.13 -1.59 7.31
C PRO A 162 0.33 -1.57 7.77
N ALA A 163 1.14 -2.55 7.39
CA ALA A 163 2.56 -2.63 7.70
C ALA A 163 3.42 -2.25 6.49
N MET A 164 3.25 -2.92 5.34
CA MET A 164 4.13 -2.76 4.18
C MET A 164 4.16 -1.31 3.67
N VAL A 165 3.00 -0.69 3.51
CA VAL A 165 2.92 0.65 2.91
C VAL A 165 3.56 1.73 3.79
N PRO A 166 3.38 1.79 5.12
CA PRO A 166 4.18 2.64 5.99
C PRO A 166 5.68 2.43 5.84
N PHE A 167 6.13 1.21 5.64
CA PHE A 167 7.55 0.89 5.52
C PHE A 167 8.16 1.22 4.14
N TRP A 168 7.36 1.59 3.15
CA TRP A 168 7.88 2.24 1.93
C TRP A 168 8.49 3.61 2.21
N PHE A 169 8.20 4.22 3.37
CA PHE A 169 8.56 5.59 3.72
C PHE A 169 9.33 5.70 5.04
N LEU A 170 8.79 5.11 6.12
CA LEU A 170 9.33 5.23 7.47
C LEU A 170 10.83 4.94 7.59
N PRO A 171 11.35 3.76 7.19
CA PRO A 171 12.77 3.46 7.40
C PRO A 171 13.68 4.39 6.59
N TYR A 172 13.26 4.81 5.40
CA TYR A 172 14.02 5.75 4.57
C TYR A 172 14.05 7.16 5.15
N ALA A 173 12.92 7.65 5.68
CA ALA A 173 12.86 8.95 6.34
C ALA A 173 13.81 9.00 7.55
N LEU A 174 13.78 7.96 8.40
CA LEU A 174 14.64 7.88 9.57
C LEU A 174 16.11 7.75 9.18
N ALA A 175 16.45 6.90 8.24
CA ALA A 175 17.82 6.67 7.79
C ALA A 175 18.44 7.93 7.16
N THR A 176 17.66 8.70 6.39
CA THR A 176 18.12 9.97 5.79
C THR A 176 18.29 11.10 6.82
N GLY A 177 17.74 10.96 8.04
CA GLY A 177 17.88 11.94 9.13
C GLY A 177 16.65 12.83 9.32
N ASN A 178 15.50 12.47 8.76
CA ASN A 178 14.23 13.14 8.98
C ASN A 178 13.49 12.55 10.17
N THR A 179 12.56 13.29 10.74
CA THR A 179 11.60 12.78 11.71
C THR A 179 10.29 12.41 11.03
N PHE A 180 9.55 11.49 11.63
CA PHE A 180 8.43 10.87 10.92
C PHE A 180 7.16 10.73 11.77
N LEU A 181 6.04 11.09 11.16
CA LEU A 181 4.70 10.99 11.71
C LEU A 181 3.90 9.97 10.91
N ILE A 182 3.21 9.05 11.59
CA ILE A 182 2.28 8.13 10.93
C ILE A 182 0.87 8.36 11.46
N LYS A 183 -0.06 8.52 10.52
CA LYS A 183 -1.49 8.34 10.77
C LYS A 183 -1.87 6.96 10.26
N ALA A 184 -2.09 6.01 11.18
CA ALA A 184 -2.61 4.68 10.83
C ALA A 184 -4.04 4.77 10.26
N SER A 185 -4.44 3.75 9.50
CA SER A 185 -5.85 3.62 9.13
C SER A 185 -6.71 3.36 10.36
N LYS A 186 -7.80 4.11 10.49
CA LYS A 186 -8.74 3.93 11.60
C LYS A 186 -9.47 2.57 11.59
N GLN A 187 -9.43 1.86 10.47
CA GLN A 187 -10.04 0.54 10.33
C GLN A 187 -9.11 -0.57 10.80
N VAL A 188 -7.79 -0.36 10.73
CA VAL A 188 -6.75 -1.36 11.03
C VAL A 188 -5.59 -0.71 11.82
N PRO A 189 -5.83 -0.19 13.02
CA PRO A 189 -4.81 0.52 13.80
C PRO A 189 -3.93 -0.41 14.64
N MET A 190 -4.35 -1.67 14.89
CA MET A 190 -3.71 -2.58 15.84
C MET A 190 -2.33 -3.02 15.39
N THR A 191 -2.19 -3.35 14.10
CA THR A 191 -0.89 -3.74 13.51
C THR A 191 0.13 -2.61 13.67
N MET A 192 -0.24 -1.37 13.34
CA MET A 192 0.69 -0.23 13.45
C MET A 192 1.01 0.12 14.90
N GLN A 193 0.07 -0.02 15.83
CA GLN A 193 0.36 0.14 17.25
C GLN A 193 1.36 -0.91 17.74
N LEU A 194 1.17 -2.18 17.37
CA LEU A 194 2.08 -3.25 17.75
C LEU A 194 3.49 -3.03 17.16
N ILE A 195 3.59 -2.56 15.92
CA ILE A 195 4.86 -2.14 15.32
C ILE A 195 5.48 -0.98 16.11
N ALA A 196 4.68 0.02 16.52
CA ALA A 196 5.16 1.14 17.32
C ALA A 196 5.68 0.70 18.71
N GLU A 197 5.09 -0.36 19.30
CA GLU A 197 5.60 -0.98 20.54
C GLU A 197 7.02 -1.57 20.33
N TYR A 198 7.36 -2.08 19.15
CA TYR A 198 8.71 -2.53 18.82
C TYR A 198 9.64 -1.36 18.46
N ILE A 199 9.14 -0.30 17.83
CA ILE A 199 9.90 0.94 17.58
C ILE A 199 10.29 1.59 18.92
N ASP A 200 9.43 1.57 19.92
CA ASP A 200 9.72 2.08 21.27
C ASP A 200 10.89 1.31 21.92
N GLN A 201 10.91 -0.02 21.74
CA GLN A 201 11.97 -0.88 22.30
C GLN A 201 13.36 -0.64 21.68
N VAL A 202 13.47 -0.19 20.44
CA VAL A 202 14.77 0.10 19.80
C VAL A 202 15.37 1.44 20.24
N GLY A 203 14.66 2.22 21.05
CA GLY A 203 15.19 3.40 21.74
C GLY A 203 15.51 4.58 20.80
N LEU A 204 14.66 4.85 19.81
CA LEU A 204 14.77 6.09 19.04
C LEU A 204 14.64 7.31 19.99
N PRO A 205 15.36 8.41 19.74
CA PRO A 205 15.17 9.63 20.51
C PRO A 205 13.70 10.08 20.50
N PRO A 206 13.16 10.58 21.63
CA PRO A 206 11.79 11.11 21.68
C PRO A 206 11.49 12.08 20.53
N GLY A 207 10.32 11.96 19.93
CA GLY A 207 9.89 12.80 18.80
C GLY A 207 10.40 12.37 17.41
N VAL A 208 11.42 11.52 17.30
CA VAL A 208 11.93 11.06 15.98
C VAL A 208 10.87 10.25 15.22
N PHE A 209 10.10 9.42 15.92
CA PHE A 209 8.94 8.72 15.41
C PHE A 209 7.72 9.04 16.26
N ASN A 210 6.56 9.29 15.60
CA ASN A 210 5.30 9.50 16.30
C ASN A 210 4.16 8.80 15.55
N LEU A 211 3.24 8.18 16.30
CA LEU A 211 2.02 7.57 15.81
C LEU A 211 0.82 8.35 16.32
N VAL A 212 0.00 8.89 15.40
CA VAL A 212 -1.24 9.61 15.74
C VAL A 212 -2.41 8.92 15.07
N ASN A 213 -3.33 8.40 15.88
CA ASN A 213 -4.55 7.77 15.41
C ASN A 213 -5.67 8.79 15.24
N GLY A 214 -6.61 8.53 14.34
CA GLY A 214 -7.73 9.42 14.11
C GLY A 214 -8.27 9.35 12.68
N ASP A 215 -9.12 10.31 12.36
CA ASP A 215 -9.77 10.45 11.07
C ASP A 215 -9.09 11.51 10.17
N LYS A 216 -9.88 12.22 9.37
CA LYS A 216 -9.40 13.29 8.49
C LYS A 216 -8.77 14.47 9.23
N THR A 217 -9.17 14.72 10.49
CA THR A 217 -8.66 15.84 11.31
C THR A 217 -7.14 15.80 11.45
N VAL A 218 -6.58 14.59 11.65
CA VAL A 218 -5.12 14.39 11.72
C VAL A 218 -4.45 14.72 10.39
N ALA A 219 -5.03 14.27 9.27
CA ALA A 219 -4.49 14.55 7.93
C ALA A 219 -4.55 16.05 7.60
N GLU A 220 -5.64 16.72 7.97
CA GLU A 220 -5.82 18.18 7.81
C GLU A 220 -4.77 18.96 8.62
N ALA A 221 -4.48 18.53 9.85
CA ALA A 221 -3.41 19.13 10.66
C ALA A 221 -2.02 18.96 10.03
N PHE A 222 -1.70 17.78 9.48
CA PHE A 222 -0.46 17.57 8.74
C PHE A 222 -0.33 18.50 7.53
N MET A 223 -1.41 18.65 6.77
CA MET A 223 -1.43 19.54 5.60
C MET A 223 -1.29 21.01 5.98
N ALA A 224 -1.91 21.45 7.09
CA ALA A 224 -1.92 22.85 7.53
C ALA A 224 -0.59 23.30 8.14
N SER A 225 0.14 22.42 8.82
CA SER A 225 1.34 22.81 9.56
C SER A 225 2.53 23.14 8.65
N SER A 226 3.14 24.30 8.79
CA SER A 226 4.38 24.70 8.10
C SER A 226 5.61 23.90 8.52
N LYS A 227 5.56 23.22 9.67
CA LYS A 227 6.65 22.36 10.19
C LYS A 227 6.75 21.06 9.40
N VAL A 228 5.63 20.52 8.88
CA VAL A 228 5.62 19.35 8.01
C VAL A 228 6.13 19.72 6.64
N LYS A 229 7.20 19.07 6.19
CA LYS A 229 7.90 19.35 4.91
C LYS A 229 7.45 18.42 3.78
N GLY A 230 6.90 17.27 4.09
CA GLY A 230 6.39 16.37 3.08
C GLY A 230 5.35 15.41 3.62
N ILE A 231 4.45 14.97 2.72
CA ILE A 231 3.35 14.05 3.03
C ILE A 231 3.33 12.92 2.01
N SER A 232 3.32 11.69 2.50
CA SER A 232 3.08 10.49 1.69
C SER A 232 1.68 9.94 2.00
N ILE A 233 0.95 9.55 0.97
CA ILE A 233 -0.36 8.90 1.11
C ILE A 233 -0.53 7.80 0.07
N VAL A 234 -1.16 6.71 0.49
CA VAL A 234 -1.77 5.72 -0.40
C VAL A 234 -3.26 5.65 -0.08
N GLY A 235 -4.11 5.88 -1.06
CA GLY A 235 -5.56 5.96 -0.83
C GLY A 235 -6.35 6.19 -2.11
N SER A 236 -7.64 6.59 -2.00
CA SER A 236 -8.44 6.89 -3.18
C SER A 236 -7.89 8.08 -3.96
N THR A 237 -8.03 8.06 -5.29
CA THR A 237 -7.63 9.16 -6.17
C THR A 237 -8.17 10.52 -5.71
N ASN A 238 -9.42 10.57 -5.26
CA ASN A 238 -10.00 11.83 -4.77
C ASN A 238 -9.25 12.39 -3.55
N THR A 239 -8.90 11.53 -2.59
CA THR A 239 -8.10 11.94 -1.41
C THR A 239 -6.70 12.37 -1.83
N CYS A 240 -6.09 11.63 -2.75
CA CYS A 240 -4.76 11.97 -3.29
C CYS A 240 -4.75 13.34 -3.98
N LYS A 241 -5.77 13.65 -4.80
CA LYS A 241 -5.93 14.98 -5.43
C LYS A 241 -6.01 16.10 -4.41
N ILE A 242 -6.79 15.93 -3.33
CA ILE A 242 -6.92 16.93 -2.26
C ILE A 242 -5.57 17.18 -1.59
N ILE A 243 -4.86 16.12 -1.22
CA ILE A 243 -3.58 16.24 -0.52
C ILE A 243 -2.50 16.82 -1.44
N ALA A 244 -2.40 16.36 -2.69
CA ALA A 244 -1.45 16.88 -3.66
C ALA A 244 -1.66 18.39 -3.89
N LYS A 245 -2.92 18.81 -4.11
CA LYS A 245 -3.27 20.24 -4.24
C LYS A 245 -2.84 21.04 -3.02
N LYS A 246 -3.17 20.56 -1.81
CA LYS A 246 -2.85 21.28 -0.57
C LYS A 246 -1.36 21.34 -0.29
N CYS A 247 -0.62 20.28 -0.58
CA CYS A 247 0.83 20.27 -0.47
C CYS A 247 1.49 21.24 -1.45
N ALA A 248 1.04 21.27 -2.71
CA ALA A 248 1.54 22.22 -3.71
C ALA A 248 1.29 23.68 -3.28
N GLU A 249 0.09 24.00 -2.78
CA GLU A 249 -0.26 25.35 -2.27
C GLU A 249 0.64 25.80 -1.10
N THR A 250 1.21 24.86 -0.34
CA THR A 250 1.99 25.13 0.87
C THR A 250 3.47 24.77 0.73
N ASN A 251 3.94 24.58 -0.49
CA ASN A 251 5.34 24.23 -0.83
C ASN A 251 5.85 23.02 -0.04
N LYS A 252 5.02 21.98 0.13
CA LYS A 252 5.40 20.69 0.73
C LYS A 252 5.68 19.69 -0.36
N ARG A 253 6.64 18.82 -0.13
CA ARG A 253 6.81 17.60 -0.94
C ARG A 253 5.62 16.67 -0.73
N PHE A 254 5.25 15.93 -1.77
CA PHE A 254 4.19 14.94 -1.64
C PHE A 254 4.40 13.73 -2.53
N GLN A 255 3.92 12.60 -2.06
CA GLN A 255 3.75 11.37 -2.83
C GLN A 255 2.33 10.88 -2.56
N ALA A 256 1.47 10.96 -3.56
CA ALA A 256 0.07 10.61 -3.42
C ALA A 256 -0.27 9.52 -4.44
N MET A 257 -0.39 8.27 -3.97
CA MET A 257 -0.67 7.09 -4.77
C MET A 257 -2.15 6.77 -4.70
N GLY A 258 -2.81 6.95 -5.84
CA GLY A 258 -4.26 6.85 -5.99
C GLY A 258 -4.73 5.45 -6.35
N SER A 259 -5.98 5.42 -6.81
CA SER A 259 -6.69 4.23 -7.26
C SER A 259 -6.03 3.58 -8.48
N ALA A 260 -6.39 2.33 -8.73
CA ALA A 260 -5.89 1.52 -9.83
C ALA A 260 -7.02 0.75 -10.53
N LYS A 261 -6.79 0.36 -11.77
CA LYS A 261 -7.56 -0.63 -12.50
C LYS A 261 -6.60 -1.39 -13.39
N ASN A 262 -6.02 -2.47 -12.88
CA ASN A 262 -4.93 -3.14 -13.55
C ASN A 262 -5.43 -4.16 -14.55
N HIS A 263 -4.78 -4.18 -15.71
CA HIS A 263 -5.13 -5.02 -16.84
C HIS A 263 -4.09 -6.13 -17.02
N LEU A 264 -4.56 -7.35 -17.21
CA LEU A 264 -3.78 -8.52 -17.51
C LEU A 264 -4.15 -9.02 -18.90
N VAL A 265 -3.22 -8.89 -19.85
CA VAL A 265 -3.41 -9.31 -21.24
C VAL A 265 -2.96 -10.74 -21.41
N ILE A 266 -3.77 -11.56 -22.07
CA ILE A 266 -3.50 -12.96 -22.35
C ILE A 266 -3.49 -13.16 -23.86
N MET A 267 -2.31 -13.49 -24.40
CA MET A 267 -2.13 -13.77 -25.83
C MET A 267 -2.46 -15.24 -26.15
N PRO A 268 -2.80 -15.58 -27.41
CA PRO A 268 -3.11 -16.95 -27.81
C PRO A 268 -1.98 -17.96 -27.57
N ASP A 269 -0.73 -17.51 -27.58
CA ASP A 269 0.48 -18.32 -27.35
C ASP A 269 0.83 -18.47 -25.86
N ALA A 270 0.03 -17.92 -24.95
CA ALA A 270 0.28 -18.00 -23.52
C ALA A 270 0.10 -19.41 -22.97
N LYS A 271 0.90 -19.77 -21.95
CA LYS A 271 0.76 -21.04 -21.22
C LYS A 271 -0.43 -20.96 -20.25
N LEU A 272 -1.61 -21.30 -20.74
CA LEU A 272 -2.88 -21.00 -20.08
C LEU A 272 -3.00 -21.59 -18.68
N ASP A 273 -2.41 -22.79 -18.40
CA ASP A 273 -2.41 -23.38 -17.04
C ASP A 273 -1.69 -22.49 -16.01
N GLN A 274 -0.59 -21.87 -16.41
CA GLN A 274 0.14 -20.95 -15.55
C GLN A 274 -0.61 -19.61 -15.43
N VAL A 275 -1.20 -19.15 -16.54
CA VAL A 275 -2.02 -17.92 -16.55
C VAL A 275 -3.15 -18.03 -15.55
N ILE A 276 -3.95 -19.09 -15.57
CA ILE A 276 -5.12 -19.25 -14.70
C ILE A 276 -4.70 -19.21 -13.23
N ARG A 277 -3.75 -20.04 -12.80
CA ARG A 277 -3.27 -20.06 -11.40
C ARG A 277 -2.78 -18.68 -10.93
N ASN A 278 -1.99 -18.00 -11.76
CA ASN A 278 -1.43 -16.70 -11.41
C ASN A 278 -2.51 -15.61 -11.43
N ALA A 279 -3.44 -15.63 -12.40
CA ALA A 279 -4.53 -14.69 -12.50
C ALA A 279 -5.48 -14.82 -11.30
N THR A 280 -5.87 -16.03 -10.91
CA THR A 280 -6.74 -16.28 -9.76
C THR A 280 -6.13 -15.70 -8.48
N THR A 281 -4.85 -15.99 -8.19
CA THR A 281 -4.15 -15.41 -7.04
C THR A 281 -4.05 -13.89 -7.13
N SER A 282 -3.77 -13.34 -8.32
CA SER A 282 -3.63 -11.90 -8.54
C SER A 282 -4.96 -11.15 -8.43
N CYS A 283 -6.08 -11.78 -8.83
CA CYS A 283 -7.41 -11.19 -8.78
C CYS A 283 -8.00 -11.20 -7.38
N TYR A 284 -7.90 -12.33 -6.68
CA TYR A 284 -8.68 -12.61 -5.47
C TYR A 284 -7.89 -12.55 -4.16
N GLY A 285 -6.57 -12.47 -4.20
CA GLY A 285 -5.78 -12.27 -2.99
C GLY A 285 -6.25 -11.04 -2.19
N CYS A 286 -6.34 -11.16 -0.86
CA CYS A 286 -6.95 -10.16 0.03
C CYS A 286 -8.39 -9.75 -0.38
N ALA A 287 -9.18 -10.67 -0.94
CA ALA A 287 -10.51 -10.41 -1.48
C ALA A 287 -10.52 -9.26 -2.54
N GLY A 288 -9.49 -9.19 -3.38
CA GLY A 288 -9.35 -8.13 -4.39
C GLY A 288 -8.99 -6.74 -3.84
N GLN A 289 -8.75 -6.59 -2.53
CA GLN A 289 -8.45 -5.31 -1.89
C GLN A 289 -6.95 -4.96 -1.99
N ARG A 290 -6.39 -5.07 -3.18
CA ARG A 290 -5.00 -4.74 -3.50
C ARG A 290 -4.94 -3.69 -4.59
N CYS A 291 -4.11 -2.67 -4.42
CA CYS A 291 -3.80 -1.72 -5.51
C CYS A 291 -3.17 -2.39 -6.74
N MET A 292 -2.60 -3.60 -6.56
CA MET A 292 -2.00 -4.42 -7.61
C MET A 292 -2.84 -5.65 -7.95
N ALA A 293 -4.15 -5.69 -7.63
CA ALA A 293 -5.03 -6.77 -8.09
C ALA A 293 -5.24 -6.69 -9.61
N SER A 294 -5.22 -7.84 -10.30
CA SER A 294 -5.60 -7.95 -11.72
C SER A 294 -7.13 -7.94 -11.84
N SER A 295 -7.73 -6.77 -11.78
CA SER A 295 -9.21 -6.66 -11.81
C SER A 295 -9.81 -6.72 -13.22
N VAL A 296 -8.97 -6.65 -14.26
CA VAL A 296 -9.36 -6.76 -15.67
C VAL A 296 -8.49 -7.79 -16.36
N LEU A 297 -9.09 -8.80 -16.96
CA LEU A 297 -8.43 -9.77 -17.85
C LEU A 297 -8.81 -9.43 -19.29
N ILE A 298 -7.84 -9.40 -20.21
CA ILE A 298 -8.07 -9.17 -21.63
C ILE A 298 -7.59 -10.37 -22.42
N GLY A 299 -8.53 -11.16 -22.95
CA GLY A 299 -8.23 -12.26 -23.88
C GLY A 299 -8.10 -11.75 -25.32
N VAL A 300 -6.97 -12.00 -25.96
CA VAL A 300 -6.69 -11.54 -27.32
C VAL A 300 -7.04 -12.62 -28.34
N GLY A 301 -7.91 -12.30 -29.30
CA GLY A 301 -8.32 -13.21 -30.37
C GLY A 301 -9.00 -14.48 -29.85
N GLU A 302 -8.54 -15.63 -30.30
CA GLU A 302 -9.17 -16.94 -30.04
C GLU A 302 -9.03 -17.43 -28.58
N VAL A 303 -8.11 -16.87 -27.78
CA VAL A 303 -7.93 -17.32 -26.39
C VAL A 303 -9.07 -16.88 -25.47
N TYR A 304 -9.87 -15.90 -25.88
CA TYR A 304 -10.91 -15.29 -25.06
C TYR A 304 -11.90 -16.31 -24.47
N GLU A 305 -12.50 -17.15 -25.30
CA GLU A 305 -13.52 -18.13 -24.87
C GLU A 305 -12.94 -19.17 -23.90
N THR A 306 -11.74 -19.67 -24.20
CA THR A 306 -11.04 -20.63 -23.34
C THR A 306 -10.62 -19.98 -22.02
N LEU A 307 -10.17 -18.73 -22.05
CA LEU A 307 -9.84 -17.95 -20.82
C LEU A 307 -11.08 -17.79 -19.94
N CYS A 308 -12.22 -17.37 -20.52
CA CYS A 308 -13.48 -17.23 -19.77
C CYS A 308 -13.87 -18.53 -19.07
N THR A 309 -13.95 -19.62 -19.83
CA THR A 309 -14.37 -20.92 -19.31
C THR A 309 -13.46 -21.38 -18.16
N ARG A 310 -12.15 -21.33 -18.37
CA ARG A 310 -11.17 -21.85 -17.40
C ARG A 310 -11.03 -20.96 -16.17
N PHE A 311 -11.05 -19.64 -16.35
CA PHE A 311 -10.95 -18.72 -15.21
C PHE A 311 -12.20 -18.77 -14.31
N ILE A 312 -13.39 -18.90 -14.90
CA ILE A 312 -14.64 -19.06 -14.15
C ILE A 312 -14.62 -20.36 -13.36
N GLU A 313 -14.18 -21.48 -13.98
CA GLU A 313 -14.07 -22.77 -13.31
C GLU A 313 -13.11 -22.73 -12.11
N ASP A 314 -11.92 -22.14 -12.29
CA ASP A 314 -10.92 -22.00 -11.23
C ASP A 314 -11.42 -21.08 -10.11
N SER A 315 -12.12 -20.01 -10.46
CA SER A 315 -12.72 -19.07 -9.50
C SER A 315 -13.76 -19.71 -8.59
N LYS A 316 -14.53 -20.70 -9.06
CA LYS A 316 -15.51 -21.44 -8.25
C LYS A 316 -14.87 -22.27 -7.13
N ASN A 317 -13.61 -22.66 -7.30
CA ASN A 317 -12.89 -23.51 -6.37
C ASN A 317 -12.19 -22.73 -5.24
N ILE A 318 -12.30 -21.38 -5.21
CA ILE A 318 -11.68 -20.55 -4.18
C ILE A 318 -12.39 -20.78 -2.84
N ILE A 319 -11.60 -21.10 -1.82
CA ILE A 319 -12.08 -21.25 -0.44
C ILE A 319 -12.40 -19.86 0.12
N VAL A 320 -13.67 -19.62 0.45
CA VAL A 320 -14.10 -18.41 1.14
C VAL A 320 -14.40 -18.74 2.60
N ALA A 321 -13.59 -18.21 3.52
CA ALA A 321 -13.68 -18.58 4.93
C ALA A 321 -13.14 -17.48 5.85
N ASP A 322 -13.32 -17.63 7.17
CA ASP A 322 -12.56 -16.85 8.16
C ASP A 322 -11.08 -17.24 8.07
N PRO A 323 -10.17 -16.32 7.74
CA PRO A 323 -8.75 -16.64 7.61
C PRO A 323 -8.06 -17.06 8.93
N LEU A 324 -8.74 -16.90 10.07
CA LEU A 324 -8.27 -17.38 11.39
C LEU A 324 -8.82 -18.76 11.74
N ASP A 325 -9.71 -19.35 10.94
CA ASP A 325 -10.15 -20.73 11.15
C ASP A 325 -8.94 -21.68 10.96
N PRO A 326 -8.56 -22.47 12.00
CA PRO A 326 -7.42 -23.37 11.91
C PRO A 326 -7.50 -24.40 10.77
N LYS A 327 -8.70 -24.68 10.25
CA LYS A 327 -8.90 -25.63 9.15
C LYS A 327 -8.39 -25.12 7.80
N VAL A 328 -8.29 -23.81 7.65
CA VAL A 328 -7.93 -23.18 6.37
C VAL A 328 -6.79 -22.16 6.51
N ALA A 329 -6.29 -21.92 7.72
CA ALA A 329 -5.32 -20.86 7.99
C ALA A 329 -4.01 -21.01 7.19
N ASP A 330 -3.63 -22.23 6.84
CA ASP A 330 -2.40 -22.54 6.10
C ASP A 330 -2.64 -22.75 4.59
N GLU A 331 -3.87 -22.65 4.12
CA GLU A 331 -4.19 -22.78 2.69
C GLU A 331 -3.61 -21.59 1.90
N SER A 332 -3.06 -21.89 0.74
CA SER A 332 -2.32 -20.92 -0.07
C SER A 332 -3.20 -19.79 -0.62
N LEU A 333 -4.49 -20.04 -0.81
CA LEU A 333 -5.46 -19.06 -1.28
C LEU A 333 -6.79 -19.22 -0.52
N VAL A 334 -6.88 -18.56 0.62
CA VAL A 334 -8.15 -18.33 1.32
C VAL A 334 -8.59 -16.91 1.06
N MET A 335 -9.79 -16.75 0.57
CA MET A 335 -10.41 -15.45 0.39
C MET A 335 -11.22 -15.09 1.64
N GLY A 336 -10.73 -14.14 2.40
CA GLY A 336 -11.39 -13.59 3.56
C GLY A 336 -12.47 -12.54 3.20
N PRO A 337 -12.98 -11.83 4.21
CA PRO A 337 -13.98 -10.77 4.03
C PRO A 337 -13.37 -9.49 3.44
N VAL A 338 -14.24 -8.61 2.93
CA VAL A 338 -13.88 -7.20 2.69
C VAL A 338 -13.94 -6.42 3.99
N ILE A 339 -13.23 -5.29 4.05
CA ILE A 339 -12.89 -4.57 5.29
C ILE A 339 -14.10 -4.04 6.10
N SER A 340 -15.24 -3.80 5.49
CA SER A 340 -16.37 -3.16 6.17
C SER A 340 -17.69 -3.33 5.43
N LYS A 341 -18.80 -3.09 6.15
CA LYS A 341 -20.15 -3.04 5.54
C LYS A 341 -20.20 -2.04 4.39
N LYS A 342 -19.61 -0.85 4.56
CA LYS A 342 -19.58 0.18 3.51
C LYS A 342 -18.88 -0.31 2.24
N ALA A 343 -17.78 -1.04 2.39
CA ALA A 343 -17.07 -1.65 1.25
C ALA A 343 -17.93 -2.73 0.59
N LYS A 344 -18.55 -3.62 1.39
CA LYS A 344 -19.47 -4.65 0.89
C LYS A 344 -20.62 -4.04 0.11
N ASP A 345 -21.32 -3.06 0.68
CA ASP A 345 -22.46 -2.39 0.03
C ASP A 345 -22.05 -1.73 -1.30
N PHE A 346 -20.88 -1.10 -1.34
CA PHE A 346 -20.35 -0.51 -2.57
C PHE A 346 -20.05 -1.56 -3.64
N ILE A 347 -19.40 -2.67 -3.28
CA ILE A 347 -19.09 -3.75 -4.21
C ILE A 347 -20.36 -4.36 -4.77
N LEU A 348 -21.38 -4.62 -3.91
CA LEU A 348 -22.67 -5.12 -4.34
C LEU A 348 -23.34 -4.15 -5.32
N SER A 349 -23.30 -2.84 -5.04
CA SER A 349 -23.84 -1.83 -5.96
C SER A 349 -23.14 -1.81 -7.32
N MET A 350 -21.84 -2.10 -7.35
CA MET A 350 -21.08 -2.17 -8.61
C MET A 350 -21.38 -3.45 -9.39
N ILE A 351 -21.70 -4.56 -8.71
CA ILE A 351 -22.17 -5.79 -9.38
C ILE A 351 -23.53 -5.52 -10.06
N GLU A 352 -24.48 -4.89 -9.36
CA GLU A 352 -25.76 -4.48 -9.95
C GLU A 352 -25.59 -3.52 -11.13
N GLU A 353 -24.67 -2.58 -11.03
CA GLU A 353 -24.35 -1.65 -12.11
C GLU A 353 -23.85 -2.37 -13.36
N GLY A 354 -22.96 -3.37 -13.19
CA GLY A 354 -22.45 -4.18 -14.29
C GLY A 354 -23.56 -4.93 -15.03
N ILE A 355 -24.50 -5.52 -14.29
CA ILE A 355 -25.68 -6.17 -14.86
C ILE A 355 -26.53 -5.15 -15.63
N ARG A 356 -26.76 -3.98 -15.05
CA ARG A 356 -27.56 -2.91 -15.66
C ARG A 356 -26.95 -2.36 -16.96
N GLU A 357 -25.61 -2.31 -17.02
CA GLU A 357 -24.86 -1.90 -18.22
C GLU A 357 -24.82 -2.99 -19.31
N GLY A 358 -25.36 -4.19 -19.04
CA GLY A 358 -25.47 -5.28 -20.00
C GLY A 358 -24.22 -6.17 -20.07
N ALA A 359 -23.33 -6.12 -19.09
CA ALA A 359 -22.27 -7.12 -18.94
C ALA A 359 -22.86 -8.46 -18.50
N ASN A 360 -22.30 -9.58 -18.96
CA ASN A 360 -22.74 -10.90 -18.59
C ASN A 360 -22.14 -11.31 -17.25
N LEU A 361 -22.98 -11.48 -16.22
CA LEU A 361 -22.57 -12.01 -14.92
C LEU A 361 -22.39 -13.54 -15.01
N ALA A 362 -21.17 -13.98 -15.26
CA ALA A 362 -20.86 -15.38 -15.48
C ALA A 362 -20.62 -16.18 -14.19
N LEU A 363 -20.23 -15.52 -13.12
CA LEU A 363 -20.13 -16.08 -11.76
C LEU A 363 -20.60 -15.02 -10.77
N ASP A 364 -21.57 -15.39 -9.93
CA ASP A 364 -22.16 -14.50 -8.92
C ASP A 364 -21.73 -14.92 -7.50
N GLY A 365 -20.98 -14.08 -6.83
CA GLY A 365 -20.49 -14.29 -5.46
C GLY A 365 -21.32 -13.62 -4.36
N ARG A 366 -22.49 -13.02 -4.68
CA ARG A 366 -23.27 -12.22 -3.70
C ARG A 366 -23.86 -13.04 -2.57
N ASP A 367 -24.28 -14.28 -2.84
CA ASP A 367 -24.99 -15.14 -1.89
C ASP A 367 -24.08 -16.10 -1.09
N ILE A 368 -22.77 -15.85 -1.08
CA ILE A 368 -21.83 -16.68 -0.34
C ILE A 368 -22.17 -16.70 1.16
N LYS A 369 -22.16 -17.88 1.76
CA LYS A 369 -22.36 -18.07 3.20
C LYS A 369 -21.11 -18.73 3.78
N VAL A 370 -20.58 -18.15 4.83
CA VAL A 370 -19.45 -18.68 5.58
C VAL A 370 -19.95 -19.17 6.92
N PRO A 371 -19.95 -20.51 7.17
CA PRO A 371 -20.45 -21.07 8.42
C PRO A 371 -19.76 -20.49 9.66
N GLY A 372 -20.56 -20.06 10.64
CA GLY A 372 -20.06 -19.41 11.86
C GLY A 372 -19.68 -17.93 11.72
N CYS A 373 -19.81 -17.38 10.50
CA CYS A 373 -19.50 -15.99 10.19
C CYS A 373 -20.60 -15.36 9.30
N GLU A 374 -21.86 -15.71 9.54
CA GLU A 374 -23.01 -15.36 8.70
C GLU A 374 -23.19 -13.84 8.56
N ASP A 375 -22.82 -13.06 9.60
CA ASP A 375 -22.89 -11.60 9.60
C ASP A 375 -21.63 -10.93 9.03
N GLY A 376 -20.59 -11.70 8.68
CA GLY A 376 -19.31 -11.20 8.15
C GLY A 376 -19.44 -10.48 6.80
N TYR A 377 -18.44 -9.70 6.46
CA TYR A 377 -18.44 -8.91 5.24
C TYR A 377 -17.91 -9.71 4.03
N PHE A 378 -18.33 -10.96 3.89
CA PHE A 378 -17.93 -11.81 2.79
C PHE A 378 -18.68 -11.49 1.50
N ILE A 379 -17.96 -11.60 0.39
CA ILE A 379 -18.47 -11.64 -0.99
C ILE A 379 -17.64 -12.72 -1.68
N GLY A 380 -18.29 -13.63 -2.39
CA GLY A 380 -17.61 -14.68 -3.15
C GLY A 380 -16.96 -14.16 -4.44
N PRO A 381 -16.14 -14.97 -5.11
CA PRO A 381 -15.62 -14.63 -6.42
C PRO A 381 -16.73 -14.28 -7.39
N THR A 382 -16.60 -13.13 -8.05
CA THR A 382 -17.57 -12.63 -9.01
C THR A 382 -16.87 -12.34 -10.33
N VAL A 383 -17.42 -12.84 -11.44
CA VAL A 383 -16.83 -12.69 -12.77
C VAL A 383 -17.86 -12.15 -13.75
N PHE A 384 -17.50 -11.08 -14.45
CA PHE A 384 -18.23 -10.56 -15.59
C PHE A 384 -17.47 -10.86 -16.89
N THR A 385 -18.19 -11.28 -17.92
CA THR A 385 -17.72 -11.39 -19.30
C THR A 385 -18.42 -10.36 -20.19
N ASP A 386 -17.97 -10.23 -21.43
CA ASP A 386 -18.50 -9.29 -22.41
C ASP A 386 -18.48 -7.82 -21.96
N VAL A 387 -17.57 -7.49 -21.05
CA VAL A 387 -17.37 -6.13 -20.57
C VAL A 387 -16.70 -5.29 -21.66
N LYS A 388 -17.25 -4.10 -21.88
CA LYS A 388 -16.77 -3.15 -22.87
C LYS A 388 -16.06 -1.95 -22.22
N PRO A 389 -15.13 -1.30 -22.93
CA PRO A 389 -14.60 -0.02 -22.48
C PRO A 389 -15.71 0.98 -22.14
N LYS A 390 -15.49 1.82 -21.12
CA LYS A 390 -16.42 2.84 -20.59
C LYS A 390 -17.59 2.32 -19.76
N MET A 391 -17.83 1.01 -19.64
CA MET A 391 -18.71 0.50 -18.59
C MET A 391 -18.17 0.87 -17.22
N LYS A 392 -19.02 1.26 -16.26
CA LYS A 392 -18.56 1.70 -14.92
C LYS A 392 -17.80 0.62 -14.17
N ILE A 393 -18.16 -0.65 -14.36
CA ILE A 393 -17.42 -1.78 -13.76
C ILE A 393 -15.99 -1.91 -14.33
N HIS A 394 -15.72 -1.41 -15.55
CA HIS A 394 -14.37 -1.28 -16.09
C HIS A 394 -13.68 0.00 -15.59
N GLU A 395 -14.38 1.15 -15.61
CA GLU A 395 -13.81 2.45 -15.28
C GLU A 395 -13.54 2.67 -13.79
N THR A 396 -14.22 1.90 -12.90
CA THR A 396 -14.17 2.11 -11.46
C THR A 396 -13.30 1.07 -10.78
N GLU A 397 -12.42 1.50 -9.87
CA GLU A 397 -11.75 0.62 -8.93
C GLU A 397 -12.77 0.10 -7.92
N ILE A 398 -13.18 -1.17 -8.05
CA ILE A 398 -14.21 -1.77 -7.19
C ILE A 398 -13.63 -2.16 -5.83
N PHE A 399 -12.37 -2.55 -5.80
CA PHE A 399 -11.62 -2.92 -4.60
C PHE A 399 -12.26 -4.07 -3.82
N GLY A 400 -12.67 -5.09 -4.56
CA GLY A 400 -13.35 -6.29 -4.08
C GLY A 400 -13.16 -7.47 -5.03
N PRO A 401 -13.72 -8.66 -4.73
CA PRO A 401 -13.51 -9.88 -5.49
C PRO A 401 -14.34 -9.93 -6.78
N VAL A 402 -14.28 -8.86 -7.55
CA VAL A 402 -15.00 -8.69 -8.83
C VAL A 402 -14.01 -8.52 -9.96
N VAL A 403 -14.01 -9.47 -10.89
CA VAL A 403 -13.15 -9.50 -12.06
C VAL A 403 -13.98 -9.30 -13.32
N VAL A 404 -13.48 -8.49 -14.23
CA VAL A 404 -14.09 -8.30 -15.54
C VAL A 404 -13.18 -8.90 -16.61
N ILE A 405 -13.78 -9.62 -17.58
CA ILE A 405 -13.07 -10.21 -18.71
C ILE A 405 -13.51 -9.49 -19.98
N MET A 406 -12.56 -8.97 -20.71
CA MET A 406 -12.75 -8.22 -21.95
C MET A 406 -12.12 -8.97 -23.13
N LYS A 407 -12.65 -8.77 -24.31
CA LYS A 407 -12.09 -9.27 -25.57
C LYS A 407 -11.36 -8.15 -26.30
N ALA A 408 -10.19 -8.48 -26.86
CA ALA A 408 -9.49 -7.65 -27.83
C ALA A 408 -9.18 -8.51 -29.07
N ASP A 409 -9.22 -7.93 -30.27
CA ASP A 409 -8.90 -8.68 -31.48
C ASP A 409 -7.39 -8.82 -31.66
N THR A 410 -6.63 -7.79 -31.32
CA THR A 410 -5.17 -7.73 -31.46
C THR A 410 -4.50 -7.25 -30.15
N LEU A 411 -3.17 -7.39 -30.08
CA LEU A 411 -2.38 -6.79 -28.99
C LEU A 411 -2.49 -5.26 -29.00
N ASP A 412 -2.60 -4.64 -30.15
CA ASP A 412 -2.72 -3.18 -30.27
C ASP A 412 -4.04 -2.69 -29.68
N ASP A 413 -5.14 -3.43 -29.88
CA ASP A 413 -6.42 -3.13 -29.24
C ASP A 413 -6.34 -3.29 -27.74
N ALA A 414 -5.67 -4.33 -27.23
CA ALA A 414 -5.48 -4.54 -25.80
C ALA A 414 -4.65 -3.40 -25.18
N ILE A 415 -3.57 -2.97 -25.83
CA ILE A 415 -2.75 -1.82 -25.41
C ILE A 415 -3.59 -0.54 -25.43
N LYS A 416 -4.41 -0.34 -26.45
CA LYS A 416 -5.30 0.81 -26.55
C LYS A 416 -6.31 0.86 -25.39
N ILE A 417 -6.91 -0.26 -25.00
CA ILE A 417 -7.82 -0.34 -23.83
C ILE A 417 -7.09 0.12 -22.55
N ILE A 418 -5.83 -0.31 -22.35
CA ILE A 418 -5.01 0.08 -21.22
C ILE A 418 -4.69 1.58 -21.27
N ASN A 419 -4.30 2.07 -22.44
CA ASN A 419 -3.83 3.45 -22.59
C ASN A 419 -4.96 4.48 -22.53
N ASP A 420 -6.15 4.13 -23.00
CA ASP A 420 -7.36 4.96 -22.90
C ASP A 420 -7.93 5.02 -21.47
N HIS A 421 -7.54 4.09 -20.57
CA HIS A 421 -8.00 4.08 -19.20
C HIS A 421 -7.30 5.18 -18.36
N LYS A 422 -8.07 5.86 -17.49
CA LYS A 422 -7.55 6.96 -16.65
C LYS A 422 -6.49 6.54 -15.62
N TYR A 423 -6.50 5.28 -15.20
CA TYR A 423 -5.53 4.72 -14.25
C TYR A 423 -4.41 3.97 -15.00
N GLY A 424 -3.21 4.05 -14.44
CA GLY A 424 -2.02 3.39 -14.99
C GLY A 424 -1.08 2.93 -13.87
N ASN A 425 -1.60 2.18 -12.87
CA ASN A 425 -0.75 1.68 -11.80
C ASN A 425 0.10 0.49 -12.25
N GLY A 426 -0.54 -0.57 -12.73
CA GLY A 426 0.14 -1.74 -13.26
C GLY A 426 -0.58 -2.37 -14.45
N ALA A 427 0.17 -3.05 -15.30
CA ALA A 427 -0.34 -3.89 -16.38
C ALA A 427 0.59 -5.08 -16.60
N SER A 428 0.04 -6.19 -17.08
CA SER A 428 0.84 -7.38 -17.39
C SER A 428 0.40 -8.04 -18.68
N ILE A 429 1.31 -8.80 -19.30
CA ILE A 429 1.04 -9.62 -20.48
C ILE A 429 1.56 -11.04 -20.28
N TYR A 430 0.79 -12.02 -20.73
CA TYR A 430 1.24 -13.40 -20.89
C TYR A 430 1.39 -13.74 -22.36
N THR A 431 2.61 -14.05 -22.79
CA THR A 431 2.98 -14.43 -24.16
C THR A 431 4.29 -15.19 -24.16
N GLN A 432 4.50 -16.06 -25.13
CA GLN A 432 5.79 -16.70 -25.42
C GLN A 432 6.55 -15.95 -26.54
N ASN A 433 5.93 -14.95 -27.17
CA ASN A 433 6.51 -14.17 -28.25
C ASN A 433 7.30 -12.97 -27.70
N GLY A 434 8.61 -12.98 -27.93
CA GLY A 434 9.50 -11.90 -27.47
C GLY A 434 9.19 -10.53 -28.07
N TYR A 435 8.68 -10.46 -29.30
CA TYR A 435 8.26 -9.20 -29.92
C TYR A 435 7.04 -8.62 -29.21
N TYR A 436 6.02 -9.41 -28.91
CA TYR A 436 4.84 -8.96 -28.18
C TYR A 436 5.19 -8.51 -26.77
N ALA A 437 6.04 -9.25 -26.06
CA ALA A 437 6.52 -8.86 -24.73
C ALA A 437 7.26 -7.51 -24.77
N ARG A 438 8.14 -7.30 -25.78
CA ARG A 438 8.87 -6.04 -25.95
C ARG A 438 7.94 -4.89 -26.32
N LYS A 439 7.02 -5.09 -27.25
CA LYS A 439 6.02 -4.09 -27.67
C LYS A 439 5.19 -3.64 -26.48
N PHE A 440 4.60 -4.58 -25.74
CA PHE A 440 3.81 -4.29 -24.56
C PHE A 440 4.59 -3.50 -23.49
N LYS A 441 5.83 -3.90 -23.22
CA LYS A 441 6.71 -3.22 -22.25
C LYS A 441 6.96 -1.75 -22.59
N LEU A 442 7.01 -1.41 -23.87
CA LEU A 442 7.33 -0.05 -24.31
C LEU A 442 6.09 0.81 -24.53
N GLU A 443 4.95 0.22 -24.90
CA GLU A 443 3.78 0.95 -25.36
C GLU A 443 2.64 1.00 -24.33
N ALA A 444 2.60 0.09 -23.35
CA ALA A 444 1.56 0.12 -22.32
C ALA A 444 1.84 1.21 -21.27
N GLU A 445 0.90 2.13 -21.11
CA GLU A 445 1.00 3.27 -20.19
C GLU A 445 0.61 2.89 -18.76
N ALA A 446 1.48 2.11 -18.10
CA ALA A 446 1.38 1.79 -16.69
C ALA A 446 2.73 1.93 -16.01
N GLY A 447 2.73 2.31 -14.74
CA GLY A 447 3.96 2.57 -13.99
C GLY A 447 4.76 1.31 -13.69
N MET A 448 4.11 0.15 -13.68
CA MET A 448 4.73 -1.16 -13.43
C MET A 448 4.22 -2.18 -14.44
N ILE A 449 5.14 -2.81 -15.14
CA ILE A 449 4.84 -3.77 -16.22
C ILE A 449 5.31 -5.17 -15.84
N GLY A 450 4.42 -6.15 -16.00
CA GLY A 450 4.70 -7.58 -15.80
C GLY A 450 4.76 -8.34 -17.15
N ILE A 451 5.70 -9.27 -17.26
CA ILE A 451 5.78 -10.20 -18.39
C ILE A 451 5.75 -11.61 -17.83
N ASN A 452 4.72 -12.38 -18.21
CA ASN A 452 4.50 -13.76 -17.76
C ASN A 452 4.40 -13.91 -16.22
N ILE A 453 3.92 -12.87 -15.58
CA ILE A 453 3.54 -12.84 -14.16
C ILE A 453 2.19 -12.13 -14.01
N GLY A 454 1.52 -12.30 -12.87
CA GLY A 454 0.40 -11.43 -12.48
C GLY A 454 0.86 -9.98 -12.41
N ILE A 455 0.00 -9.07 -11.98
CA ILE A 455 0.43 -7.67 -11.79
C ILE A 455 1.64 -7.66 -10.83
N PRO A 456 2.73 -6.96 -11.17
CA PRO A 456 3.97 -7.01 -10.40
C PRO A 456 3.77 -6.60 -8.95
N ALA A 457 4.16 -7.47 -8.01
CA ALA A 457 4.20 -7.11 -6.62
C ALA A 457 5.36 -6.14 -6.33
N PRO A 458 5.21 -5.21 -5.38
CA PRO A 458 6.31 -4.32 -5.02
C PRO A 458 7.48 -5.11 -4.42
N VAL A 459 8.68 -4.80 -4.85
CA VAL A 459 9.95 -5.27 -4.27
C VAL A 459 10.77 -4.06 -3.86
N ALA A 460 11.37 -4.10 -2.67
CA ALA A 460 12.00 -2.93 -2.06
C ALA A 460 13.16 -2.32 -2.88
N TYR A 461 13.77 -3.10 -3.76
CA TYR A 461 14.91 -2.67 -4.61
C TYR A 461 14.48 -1.80 -5.81
N LEU A 462 13.20 -1.85 -6.18
CA LEU A 462 12.65 -1.14 -7.34
C LEU A 462 11.62 -0.09 -6.89
N PRO A 463 11.54 1.07 -7.56
CA PRO A 463 10.53 2.07 -7.24
C PRO A 463 9.11 1.53 -7.46
N PHE A 464 8.21 1.85 -6.53
CA PHE A 464 6.79 1.55 -6.63
C PHE A 464 6.00 2.82 -6.95
N GLY A 465 5.16 2.77 -7.98
CA GLY A 465 4.26 3.87 -8.30
C GLY A 465 3.69 3.77 -9.72
N GLY A 466 2.53 4.36 -9.88
CA GLY A 466 1.76 4.39 -11.11
C GLY A 466 2.15 5.50 -12.09
N MET A 467 1.25 5.69 -13.05
CA MET A 467 1.15 6.80 -13.99
C MET A 467 -0.29 7.32 -13.99
N LYS A 468 -0.56 8.38 -14.73
CA LYS A 468 -1.89 8.98 -14.92
C LYS A 468 -2.55 9.31 -13.57
N GLU A 469 -3.83 9.05 -13.40
CA GLU A 469 -4.55 9.33 -12.14
C GLU A 469 -4.24 8.34 -11.00
N SER A 470 -3.37 7.35 -11.24
CA SER A 470 -2.89 6.46 -10.17
C SER A 470 -1.74 7.07 -9.36
N GLN A 471 -1.15 8.20 -9.80
CA GLN A 471 -0.08 8.85 -9.07
C GLN A 471 -0.05 10.37 -9.27
N TYR A 472 0.06 11.08 -8.15
CA TYR A 472 0.30 12.52 -8.08
C TYR A 472 1.62 12.72 -7.33
N ALA A 473 2.72 12.69 -8.03
CA ALA A 473 4.07 12.94 -7.55
C ALA A 473 5.09 12.66 -8.66
N ASP A 474 6.26 13.27 -8.59
CA ASP A 474 7.36 13.00 -9.51
C ASP A 474 8.22 11.81 -9.06
N ILE A 475 8.32 11.58 -7.75
CA ILE A 475 9.16 10.52 -7.17
C ILE A 475 8.28 9.37 -6.68
N LYS A 476 8.60 8.16 -7.14
CA LYS A 476 7.95 6.92 -6.73
C LYS A 476 8.41 6.49 -5.34
N ALA A 477 7.59 5.68 -4.65
CA ALA A 477 7.93 5.13 -3.33
C ALA A 477 9.05 4.10 -3.40
N GLN A 478 9.69 3.86 -2.27
CA GLN A 478 10.73 2.85 -2.01
C GLN A 478 11.90 2.82 -3.02
N GLY A 479 12.84 1.90 -2.82
CA GLY A 479 14.02 1.77 -3.67
C GLY A 479 14.95 2.99 -3.59
N LYS A 480 15.92 3.07 -4.50
CA LYS A 480 16.91 4.17 -4.51
C LYS A 480 16.27 5.55 -4.72
N ALA A 481 15.20 5.63 -5.50
CA ALA A 481 14.58 6.91 -5.86
C ALA A 481 13.97 7.66 -4.66
N ILE A 482 13.54 6.93 -3.61
CA ILE A 482 12.92 7.52 -2.42
C ILE A 482 13.86 8.43 -1.63
N VAL A 483 15.18 8.22 -1.75
CA VAL A 483 16.21 9.05 -1.09
C VAL A 483 16.04 10.50 -1.50
N ASN A 484 15.79 10.76 -2.79
CA ASN A 484 15.59 12.11 -3.31
C ASN A 484 14.30 12.78 -2.76
N PHE A 485 13.32 11.99 -2.35
CA PHE A 485 12.12 12.55 -1.70
C PHE A 485 12.42 13.07 -0.30
N PHE A 486 13.31 12.39 0.43
CA PHE A 486 13.65 12.69 1.81
C PHE A 486 14.90 13.57 1.98
N THR A 487 15.57 13.94 0.90
CA THR A 487 16.77 14.77 0.94
C THR A 487 16.67 15.98 0.01
N GLU A 488 17.40 17.03 0.36
CA GLU A 488 17.60 18.23 -0.45
C GLU A 488 19.05 18.28 -0.86
N ASP A 489 19.32 18.57 -2.14
CA ASP A 489 20.66 18.75 -2.65
C ASP A 489 21.13 20.19 -2.33
N LYS A 490 22.24 20.28 -1.56
CA LYS A 490 22.94 21.54 -1.33
C LYS A 490 24.21 21.55 -2.15
N ILE A 491 24.31 22.53 -3.04
CA ILE A 491 25.46 22.71 -3.93
C ILE A 491 26.46 23.61 -3.24
N ILE A 492 27.71 23.14 -3.16
CA ILE A 492 28.84 23.90 -2.59
C ILE A 492 29.84 24.12 -3.72
N THR A 493 30.33 25.34 -3.83
CA THR A 493 31.42 25.71 -4.73
C THR A 493 32.52 26.31 -3.90
N GLU A 494 33.72 25.72 -3.96
CA GLU A 494 34.88 26.12 -3.16
C GLU A 494 35.98 26.62 -4.08
N ARG A 495 36.59 27.75 -3.76
CA ARG A 495 37.75 28.26 -4.45
C ARG A 495 38.96 28.17 -3.53
N TYR A 496 40.05 27.62 -4.06
CA TYR A 496 41.34 27.54 -3.36
C TYR A 496 42.27 28.58 -4.00
N PHE A 497 42.71 29.56 -3.22
CA PHE A 497 43.69 30.56 -3.65
C PHE A 497 45.06 29.98 -3.61
N THR A 498 45.85 30.21 -4.66
CA THR A 498 47.28 29.90 -4.67
C THR A 498 48.05 30.92 -3.78
N GLU A 499 49.02 30.45 -3.01
CA GLU A 499 50.00 31.39 -2.41
C GLU A 499 50.72 32.08 -3.57
N GLU A 500 50.76 33.39 -3.57
CA GLU A 500 51.55 34.20 -4.52
C GLU A 500 53.06 34.03 -4.22
#